data_80c859ef9051a8cea70bb8d459a74134
#
_entry.id   80c859ef9051a8cea70bb8d459a74134
#
_cell.length_a   1.000
_cell.length_b   1.000
_cell.length_c   1.000
_cell.angle_alpha   90.00
_cell.angle_beta   90.00
_cell.angle_gamma   90.00
#
_symmetry.space_group_name_H-M   'P 1'
#
loop_
_entity.id
_entity.type
_entity.pdbx_description
1 polymer ?
#
loop_
_entity_poly.entity_id
_entity_poly.type
_entity_poly.pdbx_seq_one_letter_code
_entity_poly.pdbx_strand_id
1 'polypeptide(L)'
;PELVHATGGIVRLVNGSSVVDGRLVDIRLPKDSLSLIQVVEYIRSFLFGRAGLSVLNSLLVISGTFSMFQKRSVLAAGGYKTSIVTEDMELVVRLHKHLRDHNRKYRITFVPDPICWTEAPKDLATLKKQRRRWHAGLAATISMYRSMLFNYRYGRIGLFALPYQLFIELIGPVIEVAGYFVVTASFAFGIIDRQFFMLFVIMAVLVGVFFSVAAVLLEEISYRRYPKFRDTFKLLLFSVLENFGYRQMLALWRTQAVFNFLFSRKQKWEVVRK
;
A
#
# COMPACT_ATOMS: atom_id res chain seq x y z
N PRO A 1 -19.97 9.01 16.68
CA PRO A 1 -20.09 9.42 15.26
C PRO A 1 -19.44 10.78 15.00
N GLU A 2 -19.61 11.76 15.89
CA GLU A 2 -19.11 13.14 15.69
C GLU A 2 -17.59 13.28 15.61
N LEU A 3 -16.84 12.32 16.13
CA LEU A 3 -15.37 12.34 16.10
C LEU A 3 -14.77 11.75 14.81
N VAL A 4 -15.56 11.03 14.00
CA VAL A 4 -15.04 10.39 12.77
C VAL A 4 -15.13 11.37 11.63
N HIS A 5 -13.98 11.82 11.14
CA HIS A 5 -13.87 12.79 10.04
C HIS A 5 -13.62 12.14 8.69
N ALA A 6 -13.06 10.94 8.67
CA ALA A 6 -12.93 10.12 7.49
C ALA A 6 -12.93 8.63 7.85
N THR A 7 -13.42 7.82 6.93
CA THR A 7 -13.35 6.36 7.02
C THR A 7 -13.04 5.77 5.67
N GLY A 8 -12.17 4.77 5.65
CA GLY A 8 -11.88 3.94 4.47
C GLY A 8 -12.38 2.53 4.68
N GLY A 9 -12.83 1.88 3.62
CA GLY A 9 -13.21 0.49 3.64
C GLY A 9 -12.19 -0.42 2.97
N ILE A 10 -12.42 -1.72 3.09
CA ILE A 10 -11.59 -2.74 2.43
C ILE A 10 -11.85 -2.74 0.92
N VAL A 11 -10.78 -2.84 0.14
CA VAL A 11 -10.86 -3.03 -1.31
C VAL A 11 -10.38 -4.42 -1.65
N ARG A 12 -11.14 -5.14 -2.47
CA ARG A 12 -10.83 -6.49 -2.94
C ARG A 12 -10.87 -6.56 -4.45
N LEU A 13 -10.24 -7.58 -5.01
CA LEU A 13 -10.17 -7.78 -6.44
C LEU A 13 -11.30 -8.66 -6.92
N VAL A 14 -12.02 -8.17 -7.93
CA VAL A 14 -13.14 -8.87 -8.57
C VAL A 14 -12.70 -9.82 -9.68
N ASN A 15 -11.41 -9.76 -10.06
CA ASN A 15 -10.86 -10.61 -11.11
C ASN A 15 -11.17 -12.09 -10.86
N GLY A 16 -11.82 -12.73 -11.83
CA GLY A 16 -12.25 -14.14 -11.73
C GLY A 16 -13.65 -14.35 -11.18
N SER A 17 -14.23 -13.35 -10.53
CA SER A 17 -15.61 -13.37 -10.03
C SER A 17 -16.61 -12.97 -11.12
N SER A 18 -17.89 -13.31 -10.91
CA SER A 18 -18.98 -13.00 -11.87
C SER A 18 -19.81 -11.83 -11.33
N VAL A 19 -19.97 -10.81 -12.17
CA VAL A 19 -20.81 -9.63 -11.89
C VAL A 19 -21.95 -9.59 -12.91
N VAL A 20 -23.20 -9.53 -12.43
CA VAL A 20 -24.41 -9.41 -13.25
C VAL A 20 -25.19 -8.21 -12.74
N ASP A 21 -25.54 -7.28 -13.64
CA ASP A 21 -26.27 -6.05 -13.32
C ASP A 21 -25.68 -5.26 -12.14
N GLY A 22 -24.34 -5.15 -12.10
CA GLY A 22 -23.62 -4.45 -11.05
C GLY A 22 -23.57 -5.18 -9.69
N ARG A 23 -24.13 -6.40 -9.61
CA ARG A 23 -24.12 -7.22 -8.39
C ARG A 23 -23.12 -8.37 -8.54
N LEU A 24 -22.37 -8.60 -7.49
CA LEU A 24 -21.46 -9.74 -7.41
C LEU A 24 -22.29 -11.02 -7.13
N VAL A 25 -22.32 -11.92 -8.12
CA VAL A 25 -23.13 -13.15 -8.04
C VAL A 25 -22.31 -14.33 -7.54
N ASP A 26 -21.04 -14.40 -7.92
CA ASP A 26 -20.15 -15.51 -7.54
C ASP A 26 -18.73 -14.98 -7.29
N ILE A 27 -18.21 -15.28 -6.11
CA ILE A 27 -16.87 -14.88 -5.68
C ILE A 27 -15.90 -16.01 -6.00
N ARG A 28 -14.95 -15.74 -6.90
CA ARG A 28 -13.90 -16.69 -7.29
C ARG A 28 -12.55 -16.03 -7.34
N LEU A 29 -11.52 -16.81 -7.06
CA LEU A 29 -10.15 -16.37 -7.31
C LEU A 29 -9.87 -16.24 -8.81
N PRO A 30 -8.99 -15.30 -9.20
CA PRO A 30 -8.48 -15.20 -10.55
C PRO A 30 -7.85 -16.51 -11.03
N LYS A 31 -7.86 -16.73 -12.34
CA LYS A 31 -7.19 -17.88 -12.95
C LYS A 31 -5.72 -17.56 -13.27
N ASP A 32 -5.42 -16.31 -13.58
CA ASP A 32 -4.07 -15.88 -13.92
C ASP A 32 -3.23 -15.59 -12.66
N SER A 33 -1.95 -15.92 -12.73
CA SER A 33 -1.01 -15.79 -11.61
C SER A 33 -0.77 -14.35 -11.18
N LEU A 34 -0.77 -13.41 -12.12
CA LEU A 34 -0.52 -12.00 -11.83
C LEU A 34 -1.65 -11.40 -10.96
N SER A 35 -2.89 -11.69 -11.30
CA SER A 35 -4.05 -11.27 -10.49
C SER A 35 -4.09 -11.98 -9.14
N LEU A 36 -3.73 -13.28 -9.07
CA LEU A 36 -3.66 -14.03 -7.81
C LEU A 36 -2.64 -13.42 -6.83
N ILE A 37 -1.45 -13.09 -7.30
CA ILE A 37 -0.44 -12.40 -6.47
C ILE A 37 -0.98 -11.05 -5.98
N GLN A 38 -1.67 -10.29 -6.83
CA GLN A 38 -2.29 -9.03 -6.42
C GLN A 38 -3.41 -9.22 -5.38
N VAL A 39 -4.16 -10.34 -5.41
CA VAL A 39 -5.11 -10.67 -4.32
C VAL A 39 -4.39 -10.78 -2.98
N VAL A 40 -3.27 -11.53 -2.92
CA VAL A 40 -2.46 -11.65 -1.70
C VAL A 40 -1.92 -10.29 -1.25
N GLU A 41 -1.41 -9.49 -2.18
CA GLU A 41 -0.91 -8.13 -1.90
C GLU A 41 -2.00 -7.22 -1.31
N TYR A 42 -3.23 -7.28 -1.85
CA TYR A 42 -4.35 -6.49 -1.34
C TYR A 42 -4.81 -6.95 0.04
N ILE A 43 -4.86 -8.25 0.30
CA ILE A 43 -5.15 -8.79 1.64
C ILE A 43 -4.12 -8.26 2.64
N ARG A 44 -2.83 -8.36 2.35
CA ARG A 44 -1.76 -7.87 3.22
C ARG A 44 -1.84 -6.37 3.45
N SER A 45 -2.03 -5.59 2.39
CA SER A 45 -2.04 -4.12 2.46
C SER A 45 -3.26 -3.56 3.19
N PHE A 46 -4.44 -4.08 2.90
CA PHE A 46 -5.69 -3.54 3.46
C PHE A 46 -5.99 -4.10 4.83
N LEU A 47 -5.95 -5.41 4.99
CA LEU A 47 -6.39 -6.02 6.25
C LEU A 47 -5.33 -5.86 7.35
N PHE A 48 -4.10 -6.29 7.08
CA PHE A 48 -3.04 -6.27 8.09
C PHE A 48 -2.52 -4.84 8.36
N GLY A 49 -2.16 -4.10 7.30
CA GLY A 49 -1.54 -2.78 7.44
C GLY A 49 -2.51 -1.69 7.92
N ARG A 50 -3.65 -1.54 7.24
CA ARG A 50 -4.55 -0.41 7.51
C ARG A 50 -5.37 -0.59 8.78
N ALA A 51 -5.78 -1.81 9.12
CA ALA A 51 -6.49 -2.08 10.35
C ALA A 51 -5.62 -1.71 11.58
N GLY A 52 -4.35 -2.14 11.60
CA GLY A 52 -3.42 -1.80 12.67
C GLY A 52 -3.19 -0.28 12.82
N LEU A 53 -2.96 0.42 11.71
CA LEU A 53 -2.77 1.88 11.73
C LEU A 53 -4.04 2.63 12.14
N SER A 54 -5.22 2.10 11.82
CA SER A 54 -6.51 2.68 12.24
C SER A 54 -6.69 2.67 13.76
N VAL A 55 -6.33 1.58 14.43
CA VAL A 55 -6.40 1.48 15.89
C VAL A 55 -5.56 2.58 16.55
N LEU A 56 -4.40 2.90 15.99
CA LEU A 56 -3.49 3.93 16.46
C LEU A 56 -3.92 5.36 16.06
N ASN A 57 -5.02 5.52 15.31
CA ASN A 57 -5.40 6.78 14.64
C ASN A 57 -4.24 7.37 13.82
N SER A 58 -3.50 6.50 13.14
CA SER A 58 -2.29 6.80 12.36
C SER A 58 -2.43 6.44 10.88
N LEU A 59 -3.65 6.26 10.42
CA LEU A 59 -3.97 5.90 9.04
C LEU A 59 -3.77 7.12 8.12
N LEU A 60 -2.78 7.06 7.24
CA LEU A 60 -2.47 8.14 6.29
C LEU A 60 -3.03 7.88 4.88
N VAL A 61 -3.45 6.65 4.60
CA VAL A 61 -3.93 6.26 3.28
C VAL A 61 -5.28 5.57 3.41
N ILE A 62 -6.31 6.19 2.85
CA ILE A 62 -7.61 5.56 2.57
C ILE A 62 -7.74 5.42 1.06
N SER A 63 -8.36 4.33 0.60
CA SER A 63 -8.51 4.12 -0.84
C SER A 63 -9.48 5.13 -1.44
N GLY A 64 -9.07 5.82 -2.49
CA GLY A 64 -9.95 6.71 -3.25
C GLY A 64 -11.17 6.01 -3.87
N THR A 65 -11.11 4.68 -4.03
CA THR A 65 -12.24 3.88 -4.54
C THR A 65 -13.30 3.62 -3.50
N PHE A 66 -12.94 3.63 -2.21
CA PHE A 66 -13.88 3.33 -1.13
C PHE A 66 -13.54 4.11 0.14
N SER A 67 -13.99 5.34 0.18
CA SER A 67 -13.78 6.25 1.31
C SER A 67 -14.99 7.16 1.52
N MET A 68 -15.22 7.50 2.77
CA MET A 68 -16.22 8.49 3.17
C MET A 68 -15.56 9.57 4.00
N PHE A 69 -15.92 10.82 3.74
CA PHE A 69 -15.37 11.99 4.43
C PHE A 69 -16.49 12.87 4.97
N GLN A 70 -16.27 13.44 6.13
CA GLN A 70 -17.14 14.47 6.63
C GLN A 70 -17.00 15.75 5.76
N LYS A 71 -18.05 16.10 5.03
CA LYS A 71 -18.05 17.22 4.06
C LYS A 71 -17.50 18.53 4.66
N ARG A 72 -17.94 18.89 5.87
CA ARG A 72 -17.48 20.12 6.54
C ARG A 72 -15.97 20.13 6.77
N SER A 73 -15.37 19.00 7.15
CA SER A 73 -13.93 18.86 7.39
C SER A 73 -13.13 18.96 6.10
N VAL A 74 -13.62 18.34 5.02
CA VAL A 74 -12.98 18.43 3.70
C VAL A 74 -12.99 19.87 3.20
N LEU A 75 -14.12 20.56 3.29
CA LEU A 75 -14.22 21.97 2.87
C LEU A 75 -13.34 22.90 3.72
N ALA A 76 -13.34 22.71 5.05
CA ALA A 76 -12.50 23.46 5.96
C ALA A 76 -11.00 23.23 5.72
N ALA A 77 -10.61 22.04 5.27
CA ALA A 77 -9.24 21.73 4.88
C ALA A 77 -8.89 22.19 3.44
N GLY A 78 -9.81 22.80 2.69
CA GLY A 78 -9.57 23.34 1.35
C GLY A 78 -9.91 22.42 0.18
N GLY A 79 -10.77 21.38 0.39
CA GLY A 79 -11.27 20.48 -0.66
C GLY A 79 -10.23 19.53 -1.21
N TYR A 80 -10.47 18.95 -2.39
CA TYR A 80 -9.51 18.07 -3.09
C TYR A 80 -8.49 18.92 -3.87
N LYS A 81 -7.22 18.51 -3.85
CA LYS A 81 -6.17 19.10 -4.68
C LYS A 81 -6.09 18.39 -6.02
N THR A 82 -6.27 19.13 -7.11
CA THR A 82 -6.18 18.60 -8.48
C THR A 82 -4.74 18.48 -8.99
N SER A 83 -3.78 19.06 -8.27
CA SER A 83 -2.35 19.10 -8.66
C SER A 83 -1.55 17.86 -8.21
N ILE A 84 -2.18 16.91 -7.52
CA ILE A 84 -1.51 15.70 -7.02
C ILE A 84 -2.27 14.45 -7.49
N VAL A 85 -1.52 13.41 -7.80
CA VAL A 85 -2.07 12.17 -8.40
C VAL A 85 -2.66 11.22 -7.37
N THR A 86 -2.23 11.32 -6.12
CA THR A 86 -2.76 10.58 -4.98
C THR A 86 -3.51 11.53 -4.06
N GLU A 87 -4.56 12.13 -4.61
CA GLU A 87 -5.42 13.09 -3.94
C GLU A 87 -6.08 12.53 -2.69
N ASP A 88 -6.30 11.22 -2.68
CA ASP A 88 -6.87 10.47 -1.56
C ASP A 88 -5.92 10.44 -0.35
N MET A 89 -4.66 10.10 -0.55
CA MET A 89 -3.64 10.13 0.50
C MET A 89 -3.37 11.57 0.95
N GLU A 90 -3.21 12.50 0.00
CA GLU A 90 -2.92 13.90 0.31
C GLU A 90 -4.02 14.50 1.19
N LEU A 91 -5.30 14.27 0.85
CA LEU A 91 -6.43 14.76 1.62
C LEU A 91 -6.42 14.22 3.05
N VAL A 92 -6.12 12.93 3.25
CA VAL A 92 -6.05 12.34 4.59
C VAL A 92 -4.94 12.98 5.42
N VAL A 93 -3.73 13.14 4.86
CA VAL A 93 -2.60 13.80 5.56
C VAL A 93 -2.95 15.25 5.89
N ARG A 94 -3.58 15.97 4.98
CA ARG A 94 -4.02 17.35 5.19
C ARG A 94 -5.12 17.45 6.23
N LEU A 95 -6.05 16.51 6.27
CA LEU A 95 -7.06 16.45 7.34
C LEU A 95 -6.42 16.26 8.70
N HIS A 96 -5.46 15.34 8.83
CA HIS A 96 -4.68 15.19 10.07
C HIS A 96 -4.01 16.51 10.47
N LYS A 97 -3.34 17.18 9.49
CA LYS A 97 -2.71 18.47 9.74
C LYS A 97 -3.71 19.52 10.22
N HIS A 98 -4.78 19.72 9.45
CA HIS A 98 -5.81 20.72 9.73
C HIS A 98 -6.44 20.51 11.11
N LEU A 99 -6.86 19.28 11.43
CA LEU A 99 -7.52 18.97 12.70
C LEU A 99 -6.58 19.11 13.90
N ARG A 100 -5.29 18.77 13.75
CA ARG A 100 -4.27 18.98 14.79
C ARG A 100 -3.92 20.46 14.97
N ASP A 101 -3.79 21.21 13.89
CA ASP A 101 -3.52 22.66 13.95
C ASP A 101 -4.62 23.42 14.72
N HIS A 102 -5.87 22.92 14.66
CA HIS A 102 -7.02 23.49 15.37
C HIS A 102 -7.36 22.79 16.70
N ASN A 103 -6.46 21.93 17.21
CA ASN A 103 -6.64 21.19 18.47
C ASN A 103 -7.97 20.40 18.54
N ARG A 104 -8.48 19.90 17.39
CA ARG A 104 -9.71 19.13 17.34
C ARG A 104 -9.46 17.68 17.75
N LYS A 105 -10.36 17.11 18.55
CA LYS A 105 -10.42 15.66 18.76
C LYS A 105 -11.03 15.01 17.49
N TYR A 106 -10.37 14.00 16.94
CA TYR A 106 -10.84 13.37 15.71
C TYR A 106 -10.37 11.93 15.58
N ARG A 107 -11.02 11.19 14.69
CA ARG A 107 -10.61 9.87 14.25
C ARG A 107 -10.68 9.77 12.73
N ILE A 108 -9.69 9.10 12.15
CA ILE A 108 -9.69 8.60 10.79
C ILE A 108 -9.59 7.09 10.90
N THR A 109 -10.61 6.38 10.42
CA THR A 109 -10.83 4.96 10.70
C THR A 109 -10.79 4.11 9.44
N PHE A 110 -10.54 2.84 9.63
CA PHE A 110 -10.68 1.80 8.61
C PHE A 110 -11.79 0.84 9.03
N VAL A 111 -12.66 0.49 8.09
CA VAL A 111 -13.78 -0.44 8.30
C VAL A 111 -13.60 -1.62 7.35
N PRO A 112 -13.51 -2.84 7.87
CA PRO A 112 -13.28 -4.01 7.03
C PRO A 112 -14.53 -4.55 6.32
N ASP A 113 -15.70 -4.01 6.66
CA ASP A 113 -16.99 -4.35 6.04
C ASP A 113 -17.86 -3.09 6.01
N PRO A 114 -18.51 -2.73 4.90
CA PRO A 114 -18.65 -3.45 3.62
C PRO A 114 -17.38 -3.43 2.75
N ILE A 115 -17.40 -4.18 1.64
CA ILE A 115 -16.29 -4.36 0.70
C ILE A 115 -16.54 -3.60 -0.59
N CYS A 116 -15.50 -2.93 -1.10
CA CYS A 116 -15.45 -2.44 -2.48
C CYS A 116 -14.70 -3.44 -3.36
N TRP A 117 -15.26 -3.76 -4.51
CA TRP A 117 -14.64 -4.64 -5.48
C TRP A 117 -14.11 -3.84 -6.66
N THR A 118 -12.85 -4.08 -7.03
CA THR A 118 -12.17 -3.39 -8.15
C THR A 118 -11.43 -4.39 -9.02
N GLU A 119 -11.16 -4.04 -10.28
CA GLU A 119 -10.28 -4.85 -11.13
C GLU A 119 -8.81 -4.52 -10.87
N ALA A 120 -7.99 -5.58 -10.81
CA ALA A 120 -6.54 -5.46 -10.84
C ALA A 120 -6.04 -5.42 -12.28
N PRO A 121 -4.90 -4.75 -12.54
CA PRO A 121 -4.19 -4.87 -13.81
C PRO A 121 -3.90 -6.32 -14.18
N LYS A 122 -4.20 -6.67 -15.44
CA LYS A 122 -3.98 -8.01 -15.99
C LYS A 122 -2.64 -8.15 -16.72
N ASP A 123 -1.91 -7.06 -16.88
CA ASP A 123 -0.60 -7.03 -17.53
C ASP A 123 0.42 -6.23 -16.71
N LEU A 124 1.71 -6.56 -16.92
CA LEU A 124 2.82 -5.96 -16.18
C LEU A 124 3.04 -4.49 -16.53
N ALA A 125 2.71 -4.04 -17.73
CA ALA A 125 2.92 -2.66 -18.16
C ALA A 125 1.96 -1.72 -17.43
N THR A 126 0.68 -2.08 -17.36
CA THR A 126 -0.35 -1.35 -16.61
C THR A 126 -0.07 -1.38 -15.11
N LEU A 127 0.34 -2.54 -14.57
CA LEU A 127 0.73 -2.66 -13.16
C LEU A 127 1.91 -1.76 -12.83
N LYS A 128 2.97 -1.76 -13.66
CA LYS A 128 4.14 -0.88 -13.49
C LYS A 128 3.75 0.60 -13.47
N LYS A 129 2.91 1.03 -14.41
CA LYS A 129 2.36 2.41 -14.45
C LYS A 129 1.65 2.77 -13.14
N GLN A 130 0.77 1.88 -12.68
CA GLN A 130 0.00 2.09 -11.45
C GLN A 130 0.92 2.19 -10.22
N ARG A 131 1.87 1.27 -10.03
CA ARG A 131 2.78 1.24 -8.87
C ARG A 131 3.72 2.44 -8.86
N ARG A 132 4.28 2.82 -9.99
CA ARG A 132 5.11 4.02 -10.09
C ARG A 132 4.32 5.28 -9.77
N ARG A 133 3.08 5.40 -10.25
CA ARG A 133 2.19 6.51 -9.95
C ARG A 133 1.92 6.62 -8.44
N TRP A 134 1.55 5.51 -7.79
CA TRP A 134 1.30 5.51 -6.35
C TRP A 134 2.53 5.90 -5.54
N HIS A 135 3.68 5.39 -5.92
CA HIS A 135 4.92 5.65 -5.19
C HIS A 135 5.43 7.09 -5.39
N ALA A 136 5.29 7.64 -6.58
CA ALA A 136 5.56 9.06 -6.85
C ALA A 136 4.61 9.99 -6.07
N GLY A 137 3.32 9.62 -5.96
CA GLY A 137 2.35 10.34 -5.16
C GLY A 137 2.66 10.31 -3.65
N LEU A 138 3.14 9.16 -3.15
CA LEU A 138 3.64 9.03 -1.78
C LEU A 138 4.80 9.99 -1.53
N ALA A 139 5.81 10.01 -2.43
CA ALA A 139 6.96 10.92 -2.34
C ALA A 139 6.54 12.39 -2.35
N ALA A 140 5.61 12.76 -3.24
CA ALA A 140 5.07 14.12 -3.34
C ALA A 140 4.33 14.52 -2.06
N THR A 141 3.49 13.63 -1.51
CA THR A 141 2.73 13.91 -0.28
C THR A 141 3.68 14.09 0.91
N ILE A 142 4.66 13.21 1.10
CA ILE A 142 5.63 13.32 2.19
C ILE A 142 6.44 14.64 2.04
N SER A 143 6.89 14.97 0.83
CA SER A 143 7.61 16.21 0.57
C SER A 143 6.78 17.45 0.89
N MET A 144 5.49 17.46 0.53
CA MET A 144 4.56 18.56 0.80
C MET A 144 4.33 18.77 2.29
N TYR A 145 4.27 17.69 3.06
CA TYR A 145 4.00 17.73 4.50
C TYR A 145 5.24 17.44 5.36
N ARG A 146 6.45 17.70 4.83
CA ARG A 146 7.73 17.48 5.53
C ARG A 146 7.83 18.20 6.89
N SER A 147 7.15 19.34 7.07
CA SER A 147 7.11 20.07 8.34
C SER A 147 6.40 19.33 9.47
N MET A 148 5.65 18.28 9.14
CA MET A 148 5.01 17.39 10.13
C MET A 148 5.94 16.25 10.57
N LEU A 149 6.99 15.91 9.78
CA LEU A 149 7.93 14.85 10.11
C LEU A 149 8.68 15.18 11.41
N PHE A 150 8.73 14.21 12.32
CA PHE A 150 9.37 14.31 13.64
C PHE A 150 8.86 15.46 14.52
N ASN A 151 7.71 16.04 14.16
CA ASN A 151 7.14 17.16 14.88
C ASN A 151 6.09 16.66 15.90
N TYR A 152 6.41 16.84 17.18
CA TYR A 152 5.57 16.41 18.31
C TYR A 152 4.18 17.07 18.34
N ARG A 153 4.02 18.25 17.73
CA ARG A 153 2.73 18.94 17.59
C ARG A 153 1.68 18.07 16.91
N TYR A 154 2.11 17.22 15.97
CA TYR A 154 1.23 16.31 15.26
C TYR A 154 1.12 14.92 15.91
N GLY A 155 1.72 14.73 17.11
CA GLY A 155 1.64 13.50 17.88
C GLY A 155 2.04 12.27 17.08
N ARG A 156 1.23 11.20 17.13
CA ARG A 156 1.52 9.94 16.43
C ARG A 156 1.65 10.09 14.91
N ILE A 157 0.99 11.09 14.31
CA ILE A 157 1.12 11.34 12.85
C ILE A 157 2.53 11.80 12.51
N GLY A 158 3.06 12.77 13.25
CA GLY A 158 4.40 13.31 13.02
C GLY A 158 5.53 12.39 13.49
N LEU A 159 5.35 11.71 14.62
CA LEU A 159 6.40 10.93 15.27
C LEU A 159 6.45 9.46 14.82
N PHE A 160 5.35 8.92 14.29
CA PHE A 160 5.27 7.51 13.90
C PHE A 160 4.78 7.34 12.45
N ALA A 161 3.57 7.82 12.10
CA ALA A 161 2.95 7.48 10.84
C ALA A 161 3.71 8.02 9.61
N LEU A 162 4.11 9.30 9.63
CA LEU A 162 4.89 9.90 8.54
C LEU A 162 6.32 9.35 8.47
N PRO A 163 7.07 9.18 9.58
CA PRO A 163 8.36 8.48 9.56
C PRO A 163 8.25 7.04 9.04
N TYR A 164 7.23 6.28 9.43
CA TYR A 164 6.97 4.94 8.89
C TYR A 164 6.78 4.98 7.36
N GLN A 165 5.93 5.90 6.86
CA GLN A 165 5.73 6.06 5.41
C GLN A 165 7.01 6.47 4.68
N LEU A 166 7.84 7.32 5.30
CA LEU A 166 9.12 7.75 4.73
C LEU A 166 10.12 6.58 4.67
N PHE A 167 10.41 5.96 5.82
CA PHE A 167 11.52 5.00 5.90
C PHE A 167 11.13 3.61 5.37
N ILE A 168 9.94 3.13 5.68
CA ILE A 168 9.53 1.77 5.31
C ILE A 168 8.89 1.75 3.90
N GLU A 169 7.94 2.65 3.64
CA GLU A 169 7.20 2.60 2.38
C GLU A 169 7.92 3.30 1.23
N LEU A 170 8.53 4.48 1.47
CA LEU A 170 9.17 5.25 0.41
C LEU A 170 10.63 4.85 0.18
N ILE A 171 11.45 4.81 1.22
CA ILE A 171 12.89 4.51 1.12
C ILE A 171 13.16 3.01 1.17
N GLY A 172 12.32 2.23 1.86
CA GLY A 172 12.50 0.78 2.00
C GLY A 172 12.80 0.04 0.70
N PRO A 173 12.04 0.24 -0.39
CA PRO A 173 12.35 -0.38 -1.68
C PRO A 173 13.72 0.00 -2.25
N VAL A 174 14.19 1.23 -2.00
CA VAL A 174 15.53 1.68 -2.44
C VAL A 174 16.61 0.93 -1.67
N ILE A 175 16.45 0.80 -0.35
CA ILE A 175 17.37 0.03 0.51
C ILE A 175 17.35 -1.45 0.12
N GLU A 176 16.18 -2.01 -0.15
CA GLU A 176 16.02 -3.41 -0.58
C GLU A 176 16.78 -3.68 -1.89
N VAL A 177 16.60 -2.83 -2.91
CA VAL A 177 17.32 -2.96 -4.18
C VAL A 177 18.83 -2.75 -4.02
N ALA A 178 19.25 -1.75 -3.24
CA ALA A 178 20.64 -1.52 -2.93
C ALA A 178 21.24 -2.72 -2.19
N GLY A 179 20.53 -3.30 -1.23
CA GLY A 179 20.94 -4.51 -0.49
C GLY A 179 21.17 -5.70 -1.42
N TYR A 180 20.24 -5.98 -2.33
CA TYR A 180 20.41 -7.04 -3.33
C TYR A 180 21.65 -6.81 -4.19
N PHE A 181 21.87 -5.57 -4.66
CA PHE A 181 23.03 -5.25 -5.48
C PHE A 181 24.33 -5.40 -4.69
N VAL A 182 24.42 -4.80 -3.50
CA VAL A 182 25.64 -4.82 -2.66
C VAL A 182 26.01 -6.26 -2.27
N VAL A 183 25.05 -7.05 -1.78
CA VAL A 183 25.30 -8.43 -1.35
C VAL A 183 25.71 -9.31 -2.53
N THR A 184 25.05 -9.17 -3.69
CA THR A 184 25.39 -9.95 -4.89
C THR A 184 26.79 -9.56 -5.41
N ALA A 185 27.10 -8.27 -5.45
CA ALA A 185 28.43 -7.78 -5.86
C ALA A 185 29.52 -8.24 -4.87
N SER A 186 29.29 -8.12 -3.56
CA SER A 186 30.23 -8.57 -2.53
C SER A 186 30.51 -10.06 -2.61
N PHE A 187 29.51 -10.87 -2.95
CA PHE A 187 29.70 -12.30 -3.20
C PHE A 187 30.51 -12.55 -4.47
N ALA A 188 30.22 -11.84 -5.57
CA ALA A 188 30.95 -11.97 -6.84
C ALA A 188 32.43 -11.57 -6.72
N PHE A 189 32.73 -10.59 -5.87
CA PHE A 189 34.12 -10.15 -5.60
C PHE A 189 34.80 -10.94 -4.46
N GLY A 190 34.16 -12.00 -3.92
CA GLY A 190 34.74 -12.83 -2.86
C GLY A 190 34.89 -12.14 -1.50
N ILE A 191 34.18 -11.00 -1.28
CA ILE A 191 34.21 -10.25 0.00
C ILE A 191 33.41 -10.99 1.07
N ILE A 192 32.30 -11.63 0.69
CA ILE A 192 31.47 -12.45 1.58
C ILE A 192 31.51 -13.91 1.12
N ASP A 193 31.42 -14.81 2.10
CA ASP A 193 31.40 -16.24 1.83
C ASP A 193 30.01 -16.74 1.36
N ARG A 194 30.00 -18.00 0.88
CA ARG A 194 28.78 -18.62 0.38
C ARG A 194 27.72 -18.77 1.48
N GLN A 195 28.10 -19.04 2.72
CA GLN A 195 27.17 -19.26 3.83
C GLN A 195 26.42 -17.95 4.13
N PHE A 196 27.13 -16.84 4.25
CA PHE A 196 26.54 -15.52 4.46
C PHE A 196 25.59 -15.14 3.31
N PHE A 197 26.02 -15.35 2.04
CA PHE A 197 25.18 -15.06 0.88
C PHE A 197 23.88 -15.86 0.91
N MET A 198 23.97 -17.18 1.16
CA MET A 198 22.77 -18.06 1.25
C MET A 198 21.89 -17.65 2.40
N LEU A 199 22.45 -17.34 3.58
CA LEU A 199 21.68 -16.89 4.74
C LEU A 199 20.92 -15.58 4.44
N PHE A 200 21.57 -14.62 3.79
CA PHE A 200 20.92 -13.37 3.38
C PHE A 200 19.73 -13.62 2.45
N VAL A 201 19.90 -14.44 1.41
CA VAL A 201 18.82 -14.77 0.45
C VAL A 201 17.67 -15.46 1.15
N ILE A 202 17.97 -16.46 2.01
CA ILE A 202 16.95 -17.20 2.77
C ILE A 202 16.18 -16.24 3.67
N MET A 203 16.86 -15.38 4.43
CA MET A 203 16.22 -14.43 5.35
C MET A 203 15.35 -13.41 4.60
N ALA A 204 15.84 -12.88 3.47
CA ALA A 204 15.08 -11.93 2.64
C ALA A 204 13.77 -12.53 2.13
N VAL A 205 13.78 -13.81 1.76
CA VAL A 205 12.57 -14.53 1.33
C VAL A 205 11.67 -14.89 2.50
N LEU A 206 12.22 -15.47 3.59
CA LEU A 206 11.44 -15.93 4.74
C LEU A 206 10.64 -14.81 5.42
N VAL A 207 11.23 -13.63 5.59
CA VAL A 207 10.54 -12.48 6.17
C VAL A 207 9.34 -12.09 5.30
N GLY A 208 9.51 -12.06 3.98
CA GLY A 208 8.40 -11.78 3.05
C GLY A 208 7.31 -12.83 3.10
N VAL A 209 7.69 -14.11 3.06
CA VAL A 209 6.76 -15.25 3.17
C VAL A 209 5.98 -15.19 4.48
N PHE A 210 6.66 -14.94 5.60
CA PHE A 210 6.01 -14.85 6.91
C PHE A 210 4.87 -13.81 6.93
N PHE A 211 5.12 -12.58 6.48
CA PHE A 211 4.09 -11.55 6.46
C PHE A 211 2.96 -11.84 5.47
N SER A 212 3.25 -12.44 4.33
CA SER A 212 2.24 -12.76 3.33
C SER A 212 1.34 -13.91 3.77
N VAL A 213 1.94 -14.97 4.34
CA VAL A 213 1.19 -16.09 4.91
C VAL A 213 0.36 -15.64 6.12
N ALA A 214 0.93 -14.86 7.03
CA ALA A 214 0.21 -14.34 8.18
C ALA A 214 -1.01 -13.50 7.77
N ALA A 215 -0.90 -12.69 6.71
CA ALA A 215 -2.01 -11.91 6.20
C ALA A 215 -3.13 -12.78 5.61
N VAL A 216 -2.78 -13.84 4.86
CA VAL A 216 -3.76 -14.79 4.30
C VAL A 216 -4.45 -15.58 5.41
N LEU A 217 -3.70 -16.02 6.43
CA LEU A 217 -4.28 -16.73 7.58
C LEU A 217 -5.21 -15.81 8.39
N LEU A 218 -4.82 -14.54 8.60
CA LEU A 218 -5.68 -13.57 9.27
C LEU A 218 -6.99 -13.36 8.50
N GLU A 219 -6.92 -13.28 7.16
CA GLU A 219 -8.10 -13.20 6.30
C GLU A 219 -9.02 -14.41 6.46
N GLU A 220 -8.45 -15.60 6.45
CA GLU A 220 -9.22 -16.86 6.57
C GLU A 220 -9.92 -16.95 7.93
N ILE A 221 -9.22 -16.59 9.02
CA ILE A 221 -9.77 -16.63 10.37
C ILE A 221 -10.85 -15.53 10.58
N SER A 222 -10.64 -14.33 10.01
CA SER A 222 -11.49 -13.18 10.31
C SER A 222 -12.71 -13.07 9.41
N TYR A 223 -12.59 -13.41 8.12
CA TYR A 223 -13.62 -13.09 7.12
C TYR A 223 -14.00 -14.26 6.21
N ARG A 224 -13.09 -15.20 5.97
CA ARG A 224 -13.32 -16.40 5.15
C ARG A 224 -14.09 -16.13 3.85
N ARG A 225 -13.65 -15.13 3.08
CA ARG A 225 -14.35 -14.68 1.86
C ARG A 225 -14.23 -15.64 0.68
N TYR A 226 -13.22 -16.52 0.70
CA TYR A 226 -13.05 -17.60 -0.27
C TYR A 226 -13.31 -18.93 0.42
N PRO A 227 -14.58 -19.41 0.45
CA PRO A 227 -14.99 -20.51 1.36
C PRO A 227 -14.43 -21.88 0.99
N LYS A 228 -13.89 -22.02 -0.24
CA LYS A 228 -13.34 -23.31 -0.71
C LYS A 228 -11.92 -23.51 -0.20
N PHE A 229 -11.65 -24.62 0.45
CA PHE A 229 -10.31 -25.00 0.93
C PHE A 229 -9.24 -24.90 -0.18
N ARG A 230 -9.60 -25.28 -1.41
CA ARG A 230 -8.72 -25.13 -2.57
C ARG A 230 -8.31 -23.68 -2.84
N ASP A 231 -9.16 -22.71 -2.56
CA ASP A 231 -8.87 -21.31 -2.77
C ASP A 231 -7.90 -20.78 -1.69
N THR A 232 -8.11 -21.17 -0.43
CA THR A 232 -7.17 -20.89 0.66
C THR A 232 -5.79 -21.48 0.39
N PHE A 233 -5.72 -22.74 -0.06
CA PHE A 233 -4.46 -23.37 -0.43
C PHE A 233 -3.75 -22.63 -1.57
N LYS A 234 -4.50 -22.19 -2.60
CA LYS A 234 -3.93 -21.35 -3.67
C LYS A 234 -3.38 -20.03 -3.14
N LEU A 235 -4.11 -19.33 -2.27
CA LEU A 235 -3.65 -18.07 -1.69
C LEU A 235 -2.37 -18.28 -0.86
N LEU A 236 -2.27 -19.36 -0.08
CA LEU A 236 -1.06 -19.72 0.67
C LEU A 236 0.11 -20.05 -0.28
N LEU A 237 -0.12 -20.78 -1.36
CA LEU A 237 0.91 -21.04 -2.37
C LEU A 237 1.41 -19.74 -3.00
N PHE A 238 0.50 -18.86 -3.42
CA PHE A 238 0.86 -17.59 -4.03
C PHE A 238 1.46 -16.59 -3.05
N SER A 239 1.18 -16.68 -1.76
CA SER A 239 1.84 -15.88 -0.72
C SER A 239 3.34 -16.26 -0.55
N VAL A 240 3.70 -17.48 -0.91
CA VAL A 240 5.11 -17.90 -1.01
C VAL A 240 5.70 -17.47 -2.34
N LEU A 241 5.02 -17.74 -3.46
CA LEU A 241 5.53 -17.50 -4.82
C LEU A 241 5.76 -16.00 -5.10
N GLU A 242 4.96 -15.09 -4.53
CA GLU A 242 5.15 -13.64 -4.75
C GLU A 242 6.52 -13.13 -4.31
N ASN A 243 7.19 -13.85 -3.40
CA ASN A 243 8.51 -13.47 -2.89
C ASN A 243 9.67 -13.85 -3.84
N PHE A 244 9.36 -14.58 -4.92
CA PHE A 244 10.33 -14.98 -5.95
C PHE A 244 10.09 -14.19 -7.25
N GLY A 245 10.79 -13.10 -7.44
CA GLY A 245 10.73 -12.27 -8.65
C GLY A 245 9.73 -11.13 -8.61
N TYR A 246 8.45 -11.37 -8.24
CA TYR A 246 7.42 -10.33 -8.27
C TYR A 246 7.73 -9.19 -7.27
N ARG A 247 8.06 -9.49 -6.05
CA ARG A 247 8.41 -8.50 -5.02
C ARG A 247 9.64 -7.69 -5.40
N GLN A 248 10.68 -8.33 -5.92
CA GLN A 248 11.90 -7.67 -6.39
C GLN A 248 11.59 -6.72 -7.57
N MET A 249 10.76 -7.17 -8.52
CA MET A 249 10.31 -6.34 -9.63
C MET A 249 9.54 -5.10 -9.14
N LEU A 250 8.64 -5.25 -8.16
CA LEU A 250 7.95 -4.11 -7.56
C LEU A 250 8.91 -3.15 -6.85
N ALA A 251 9.90 -3.67 -6.11
CA ALA A 251 10.91 -2.86 -5.45
C ALA A 251 11.71 -2.02 -6.47
N LEU A 252 12.11 -2.62 -7.60
CA LEU A 252 12.77 -1.90 -8.70
C LEU A 252 11.89 -0.77 -9.28
N TRP A 253 10.61 -1.03 -9.53
CA TRP A 253 9.71 0.00 -10.08
C TRP A 253 9.44 1.14 -9.10
N ARG A 254 9.32 0.83 -7.81
CA ARG A 254 9.18 1.82 -6.74
C ARG A 254 10.45 2.66 -6.59
N THR A 255 11.62 2.02 -6.63
CA THR A 255 12.93 2.70 -6.64
C THR A 255 13.06 3.65 -7.84
N GLN A 256 12.72 3.19 -9.05
CA GLN A 256 12.69 4.06 -10.23
C GLN A 256 11.76 5.27 -10.07
N ALA A 257 10.61 5.10 -9.39
CA ALA A 257 9.69 6.21 -9.13
C ALA A 257 10.30 7.25 -8.18
N VAL A 258 11.04 6.82 -7.14
CA VAL A 258 11.76 7.73 -6.23
C VAL A 258 12.82 8.53 -6.98
N PHE A 259 13.67 7.87 -7.76
CA PHE A 259 14.70 8.55 -8.55
C PHE A 259 14.09 9.53 -9.55
N ASN A 260 13.03 9.15 -10.25
CA ASN A 260 12.34 10.05 -11.16
C ASN A 260 11.76 11.27 -10.43
N PHE A 261 11.20 11.08 -9.23
CA PHE A 261 10.69 12.19 -8.41
C PHE A 261 11.79 13.15 -7.99
N LEU A 262 12.97 12.64 -7.59
CA LEU A 262 14.09 13.45 -7.12
C LEU A 262 14.80 14.20 -8.25
N PHE A 263 14.97 13.57 -9.42
CA PHE A 263 15.79 14.10 -10.50
C PHE A 263 15.01 14.74 -11.64
N SER A 264 13.70 14.47 -11.79
CA SER A 264 12.88 15.09 -12.83
C SER A 264 12.32 16.43 -12.38
N ARG A 265 12.93 17.53 -12.79
CA ARG A 265 12.48 18.91 -12.49
C ARG A 265 11.10 19.29 -13.04
N LYS A 266 10.50 18.51 -13.92
CA LYS A 266 9.18 18.75 -14.53
C LYS A 266 8.44 17.43 -14.74
N GLN A 267 7.81 16.88 -13.72
CA GLN A 267 6.67 16.01 -14.00
C GLN A 267 5.48 16.92 -14.36
N LYS A 268 5.26 17.17 -15.64
CA LYS A 268 3.92 17.45 -16.14
C LYS A 268 3.11 16.18 -15.90
N TRP A 269 2.20 16.28 -14.96
CA TRP A 269 1.26 15.20 -14.67
C TRP A 269 0.39 15.01 -15.90
N GLU A 270 0.67 14.02 -16.71
CA GLU A 270 -0.27 13.57 -17.74
C GLU A 270 -1.51 13.04 -17.01
N VAL A 271 -2.53 13.88 -16.99
CA VAL A 271 -3.89 13.45 -16.66
C VAL A 271 -4.23 12.39 -17.69
N VAL A 272 -4.27 11.14 -17.27
CA VAL A 272 -4.80 10.05 -18.11
C VAL A 272 -6.27 10.38 -18.31
N ARG A 273 -6.58 11.07 -19.42
CA ARG A 273 -7.96 11.15 -19.92
C ARG A 273 -8.39 9.72 -20.21
N LYS A 274 -9.46 9.31 -19.55
CA LYS A 274 -10.18 8.08 -19.87
C LYS A 274 -10.75 8.18 -21.28
#